data_e7037a03acfe1097f56bc65773705ed0
#
_entry.id   e7037a03acfe1097f56bc65773705ed0
#
_cell.length_a   1.000
_cell.length_b   1.000
_cell.length_c   1.000
_cell.angle_alpha   90.00
_cell.angle_beta   90.00
_cell.angle_gamma   90.00
#
_symmetry.space_group_name_H-M   'P 1'
#
loop_
_entity.id
_entity.type
_entity.pdbx_description
1 polymer ?
#
loop_
_entity_poly.entity_id
_entity_poly.type
_entity_poly.pdbx_seq_one_letter_code
_entity_poly.pdbx_strand_id
1 'polypeptide(L)'
;ARVGLPVASIKPASVDARGSTPYFATTPDGGRLFVKVLGRDERSADLMFRVYRRLQPRDLGDERSFSSLRRAIEHEALLALAARDLGIRTPRLRTVASAEPNSFVLAYDAVDGKSLDQLDPEEVTDEILLAIWQAISDLRRHDIAHRDLRLANVFLGADGAVWIIDFGFSELAASD
;
A
#
# COMPACT_ATOMS: atom_id res chain seq x y z
N ALA A 1 -0.72 -16.70 -15.41
CA ALA A 1 -0.75 -15.49 -16.23
C ALA A 1 0.64 -14.84 -16.16
N ARG A 2 1.19 -14.40 -17.30
CA ARG A 2 2.46 -13.65 -17.31
C ARG A 2 2.11 -12.19 -17.02
N VAL A 3 2.58 -11.69 -15.88
CA VAL A 3 2.26 -10.35 -15.36
C VAL A 3 2.92 -9.22 -16.17
N GLY A 4 3.76 -9.54 -17.16
CA GLY A 4 4.45 -8.55 -17.99
C GLY A 4 5.55 -7.74 -17.28
N LEU A 5 5.81 -8.03 -15.99
CA LEU A 5 6.88 -7.41 -15.23
C LEU A 5 8.04 -8.40 -15.07
N PRO A 6 9.17 -8.17 -15.75
CA PRO A 6 10.31 -9.07 -15.64
C PRO A 6 10.93 -8.97 -14.25
N VAL A 7 11.17 -10.13 -13.62
CA VAL A 7 11.78 -10.26 -12.30
C VAL A 7 12.98 -11.18 -12.40
N ALA A 8 14.14 -10.74 -11.94
CA ALA A 8 15.38 -11.50 -11.88
C ALA A 8 15.48 -12.34 -10.60
N SER A 9 15.00 -11.81 -9.49
CA SER A 9 14.97 -12.51 -8.20
C SER A 9 13.80 -12.06 -7.34
N ILE A 10 13.35 -12.92 -6.42
CA ILE A 10 12.32 -12.62 -5.43
C ILE A 10 12.72 -13.23 -4.09
N LYS A 11 12.52 -12.49 -2.99
CA LYS A 11 12.80 -12.92 -1.62
C LYS A 11 11.65 -12.50 -0.70
N PRO A 12 11.25 -13.32 0.28
CA PRO A 12 10.32 -12.89 1.31
C PRO A 12 10.81 -11.61 2.00
N ALA A 13 9.91 -10.70 2.28
CA ALA A 13 10.22 -9.51 3.07
C ALA A 13 9.87 -9.78 4.55
N SER A 14 10.79 -9.44 5.45
CA SER A 14 10.58 -9.57 6.90
C SER A 14 9.89 -8.32 7.46
N VAL A 15 8.77 -7.91 6.84
CA VAL A 15 7.99 -6.75 7.26
C VAL A 15 6.55 -7.18 7.54
N ASP A 16 5.91 -6.52 8.53
CA ASP A 16 4.49 -6.73 8.79
C ASP A 16 3.65 -6.07 7.69
N ALA A 17 3.06 -6.89 6.86
CA ALA A 17 2.14 -6.45 5.81
C ALA A 17 0.77 -7.10 6.03
N ARG A 18 -0.02 -6.46 6.88
CA ARG A 18 -1.34 -6.95 7.32
C ARG A 18 -2.19 -7.47 6.17
N GLY A 19 -2.55 -8.76 6.23
CA GLY A 19 -3.42 -9.40 5.25
C GLY A 19 -2.78 -9.70 3.89
N SER A 20 -1.46 -9.53 3.73
CA SER A 20 -0.72 -9.90 2.53
C SER A 20 0.60 -10.60 2.88
N THR A 21 1.14 -11.35 1.92
CA THR A 21 2.50 -11.89 2.02
C THR A 21 3.43 -10.98 1.23
N PRO A 22 4.34 -10.26 1.93
CA PRO A 22 5.22 -9.30 1.29
C PRO A 22 6.50 -9.97 0.75
N TYR A 23 6.99 -9.47 -0.36
CA TYR A 23 8.25 -9.86 -0.98
C TYR A 23 9.02 -8.64 -1.47
N PHE A 24 10.34 -8.75 -1.51
CA PHE A 24 11.18 -7.88 -2.32
C PHE A 24 11.59 -8.62 -3.59
N ALA A 25 11.49 -7.94 -4.72
CA ALA A 25 11.92 -8.47 -6.01
C ALA A 25 12.92 -7.50 -6.65
N THR A 26 13.79 -8.06 -7.50
CA THR A 26 14.74 -7.28 -8.30
C THR A 26 14.42 -7.50 -9.77
N THR A 27 14.35 -6.42 -10.52
CA THR A 27 14.19 -6.47 -11.98
C THR A 27 15.54 -6.73 -12.68
N PRO A 28 15.57 -7.19 -13.95
CA PRO A 28 16.83 -7.44 -14.66
C PRO A 28 17.73 -6.22 -14.82
N ASP A 29 17.17 -5.02 -14.82
CA ASP A 29 17.87 -3.73 -14.87
C ASP A 29 18.32 -3.23 -13.49
N GLY A 30 18.15 -4.03 -12.43
CA GLY A 30 18.58 -3.71 -11.07
C GLY A 30 17.56 -2.93 -10.24
N GLY A 31 16.39 -2.61 -10.78
CA GLY A 31 15.31 -1.94 -10.05
C GLY A 31 14.81 -2.82 -8.90
N ARG A 32 14.44 -2.20 -7.77
CA ARG A 32 13.89 -2.89 -6.60
C ARG A 32 12.38 -2.70 -6.53
N LEU A 33 11.67 -3.77 -6.24
CA LEU A 33 10.22 -3.80 -6.13
C LEU A 33 9.81 -4.31 -4.75
N PHE A 34 8.75 -3.72 -4.22
CA PHE A 34 7.98 -4.27 -3.11
C PHE A 34 6.71 -4.91 -3.68
N VAL A 35 6.51 -6.19 -3.38
CA VAL A 35 5.44 -7.00 -3.95
C VAL A 35 4.56 -7.52 -2.83
N LYS A 36 3.28 -7.19 -2.89
CA LYS A 36 2.24 -7.76 -2.02
C LYS A 36 1.53 -8.89 -2.77
N VAL A 37 1.50 -10.07 -2.17
CA VAL A 37 0.68 -11.18 -2.65
C VAL A 37 -0.51 -11.32 -1.69
N LEU A 38 -1.70 -11.17 -2.23
CA LEU A 38 -2.95 -11.27 -1.49
C LEU A 38 -3.66 -12.54 -1.96
N GLY A 39 -3.72 -13.53 -1.11
CA GLY A 39 -4.32 -14.83 -1.39
C GLY A 39 -5.51 -15.12 -0.48
N ARG A 40 -6.16 -16.26 -0.76
CA ARG A 40 -7.31 -16.73 0.00
C ARG A 40 -6.94 -17.46 1.29
N ASP A 41 -5.71 -17.35 1.78
CA ASP A 41 -5.35 -17.88 3.07
C ASP A 41 -6.24 -17.27 4.15
N GLU A 42 -6.92 -18.11 4.91
CA GLU A 42 -8.02 -17.75 5.82
C GLU A 42 -7.69 -16.61 6.80
N ARG A 43 -6.41 -16.42 7.13
CA ARG A 43 -5.95 -15.33 8.03
C ARG A 43 -5.86 -13.96 7.35
N SER A 44 -5.45 -13.93 6.08
CA SER A 44 -5.29 -12.69 5.31
C SER A 44 -6.63 -12.18 4.78
N ALA A 45 -7.48 -13.10 4.30
CA ALA A 45 -8.81 -12.78 3.83
C ALA A 45 -9.71 -12.21 4.95
N ASP A 46 -9.60 -12.73 6.18
CA ASP A 46 -10.46 -12.31 7.29
C ASP A 46 -10.18 -10.88 7.77
N LEU A 47 -8.92 -10.41 7.73
CA LEU A 47 -8.57 -9.04 8.09
C LEU A 47 -9.01 -8.04 7.02
N MET A 48 -8.69 -8.30 5.74
CA MET A 48 -9.12 -7.48 4.62
C MET A 48 -10.66 -7.46 4.48
N PHE A 49 -11.32 -8.60 4.75
CA PHE A 49 -12.77 -8.71 4.73
C PHE A 49 -13.45 -7.91 5.85
N ARG A 50 -12.87 -7.88 7.06
CA ARG A 50 -13.37 -7.05 8.17
C ARG A 50 -13.24 -5.56 7.89
N VAL A 51 -12.16 -5.16 7.22
CA VAL A 51 -11.94 -3.76 6.84
C VAL A 51 -12.87 -3.34 5.72
N TYR A 52 -12.94 -4.15 4.67
CA TYR A 52 -13.85 -3.90 3.55
C TYR A 52 -15.33 -3.84 4.02
N ARG A 53 -15.74 -4.71 4.94
CA ARG A 53 -17.09 -4.70 5.53
C ARG A 53 -17.37 -3.43 6.38
N ARG A 54 -16.34 -2.80 6.95
CA ARG A 54 -16.48 -1.50 7.66
C ARG A 54 -16.66 -0.32 6.70
N LEU A 55 -16.19 -0.44 5.48
CA LEU A 55 -16.23 0.61 4.45
C LEU A 55 -17.46 0.52 3.54
N GLN A 56 -18.23 -0.58 3.60
CA GLN A 56 -19.45 -0.74 2.79
C GLN A 56 -20.70 -0.24 3.51
N PRO A 57 -21.63 0.44 2.77
CA PRO A 57 -23.01 0.59 3.18
C PRO A 57 -23.66 -0.79 3.34
N ARG A 58 -24.57 -0.93 4.30
CA ARG A 58 -25.13 -2.18 4.82
C ARG A 58 -25.99 -3.04 3.88
N ASP A 59 -26.05 -2.75 2.57
CA ASP A 59 -27.09 -3.29 1.67
C ASP A 59 -26.59 -4.03 0.42
N LEU A 60 -25.40 -4.65 0.43
CA LEU A 60 -25.02 -5.52 -0.70
C LEU A 60 -24.88 -6.95 -0.23
N GLY A 61 -25.87 -7.76 -0.63
CA GLY A 61 -25.95 -9.18 -0.34
C GLY A 61 -24.74 -9.98 -0.82
N ASP A 62 -24.68 -11.19 -0.33
CA ASP A 62 -23.71 -12.29 -0.50
C ASP A 62 -22.89 -12.33 -1.81
N GLU A 63 -21.99 -11.35 -2.00
CA GLU A 63 -21.04 -11.39 -3.10
C GLU A 63 -19.84 -12.26 -2.72
N ARG A 64 -19.50 -13.19 -3.62
CA ARG A 64 -18.42 -14.18 -3.49
C ARG A 64 -17.12 -13.52 -2.98
N SER A 65 -16.47 -14.11 -1.99
CA SER A 65 -15.28 -13.59 -1.32
C SER A 65 -14.12 -13.18 -2.25
N PHE A 66 -14.05 -13.74 -3.46
CA PHE A 66 -13.06 -13.39 -4.49
C PHE A 66 -13.36 -12.03 -5.14
N SER A 67 -14.63 -11.69 -5.39
CA SER A 67 -14.99 -10.37 -5.95
C SER A 67 -14.72 -9.24 -4.97
N SER A 68 -14.85 -9.49 -3.65
CA SER A 68 -14.53 -8.51 -2.61
C SER A 68 -13.02 -8.27 -2.48
N LEU A 69 -12.19 -9.32 -2.59
CA LEU A 69 -10.72 -9.19 -2.58
C LEU A 69 -10.24 -8.39 -3.81
N ARG A 70 -10.76 -8.70 -4.98
CA ARG A 70 -10.45 -7.96 -6.20
C ARG A 70 -10.78 -6.48 -6.06
N ARG A 71 -11.97 -6.14 -5.58
CA ARG A 71 -12.38 -4.74 -5.36
C ARG A 71 -11.49 -4.02 -4.36
N ALA A 72 -11.11 -4.68 -3.26
CA ALA A 72 -10.20 -4.09 -2.27
C ALA A 72 -8.83 -3.75 -2.89
N ILE A 73 -8.30 -4.63 -3.74
CA ILE A 73 -7.02 -4.43 -4.43
C ILE A 73 -7.12 -3.34 -5.49
N GLU A 74 -8.19 -3.34 -6.28
CA GLU A 74 -8.47 -2.28 -7.26
C GLU A 74 -8.65 -0.92 -6.57
N HIS A 75 -9.26 -0.90 -5.39
CA HIS A 75 -9.41 0.30 -4.57
C HIS A 75 -8.07 0.80 -4.01
N GLU A 76 -7.23 -0.07 -3.42
CA GLU A 76 -5.87 0.28 -2.99
C GLU A 76 -5.07 0.88 -4.15
N ALA A 77 -5.09 0.20 -5.30
CA ALA A 77 -4.40 0.65 -6.50
C ALA A 77 -4.88 2.02 -6.98
N LEU A 78 -6.20 2.24 -7.00
CA LEU A 78 -6.80 3.51 -7.41
C LEU A 78 -6.36 4.65 -6.49
N LEU A 79 -6.43 4.46 -5.17
CA LEU A 79 -6.06 5.51 -4.21
C LEU A 79 -4.56 5.80 -4.20
N ALA A 80 -3.71 4.78 -4.36
CA ALA A 80 -2.28 4.98 -4.51
C ALA A 80 -1.94 5.76 -5.79
N LEU A 81 -2.62 5.48 -6.91
CA LEU A 81 -2.46 6.22 -8.16
C LEU A 81 -2.98 7.66 -8.04
N ALA A 82 -4.15 7.85 -7.44
CA ALA A 82 -4.73 9.17 -7.23
C ALA A 82 -3.84 10.03 -6.33
N ALA A 83 -3.39 9.51 -5.19
CA ALA A 83 -2.46 10.21 -4.30
C ALA A 83 -1.19 10.64 -5.04
N ARG A 84 -0.62 9.76 -5.87
CA ARG A 84 0.56 10.06 -6.66
C ARG A 84 0.31 11.15 -7.71
N ASP A 85 -0.81 11.10 -8.42
CA ASP A 85 -1.21 12.09 -9.43
C ASP A 85 -1.41 13.48 -8.81
N LEU A 86 -1.87 13.52 -7.57
CA LEU A 86 -2.02 14.73 -6.76
C LEU A 86 -0.69 15.22 -6.14
N GLY A 87 0.45 14.63 -6.49
CA GLY A 87 1.78 15.05 -6.04
C GLY A 87 2.20 14.51 -4.68
N ILE A 88 1.42 13.64 -4.05
CA ILE A 88 1.80 13.00 -2.78
C ILE A 88 2.89 11.97 -3.07
N ARG A 89 3.98 12.02 -2.28
CA ARG A 89 5.06 11.05 -2.40
C ARG A 89 4.60 9.69 -1.91
N THR A 90 4.30 8.82 -2.87
CA THR A 90 3.95 7.42 -2.66
C THR A 90 4.64 6.54 -3.71
N PRO A 91 4.99 5.28 -3.39
CA PRO A 91 5.63 4.37 -4.34
C PRO A 91 4.83 4.24 -5.64
N ARG A 92 5.54 4.20 -6.77
CA ARG A 92 4.90 3.98 -8.04
C ARG A 92 4.36 2.56 -8.13
N LEU A 93 3.06 2.43 -8.41
CA LEU A 93 2.46 1.16 -8.75
C LEU A 93 2.97 0.69 -10.12
N ARG A 94 3.56 -0.48 -10.17
CA ARG A 94 4.13 -1.08 -11.39
C ARG A 94 3.17 -2.06 -12.04
N THR A 95 2.42 -2.80 -11.23
CA THR A 95 1.44 -3.75 -11.74
C THR A 95 0.41 -4.14 -10.69
N VAL A 96 -0.77 -4.46 -11.19
CA VAL A 96 -1.83 -5.20 -10.51
C VAL A 96 -2.17 -6.39 -11.38
N ALA A 97 -2.11 -7.59 -10.84
CA ALA A 97 -2.41 -8.79 -11.60
C ALA A 97 -3.08 -9.86 -10.75
N SER A 98 -3.92 -10.67 -11.40
CA SER A 98 -4.40 -11.91 -10.82
C SER A 98 -3.32 -13.00 -10.93
N ALA A 99 -3.17 -13.78 -9.85
CA ALA A 99 -2.32 -14.96 -9.80
C ALA A 99 -3.15 -16.18 -9.41
N GLU A 100 -2.83 -17.33 -9.97
CA GLU A 100 -3.51 -18.59 -9.61
C GLU A 100 -2.88 -19.21 -8.36
N PRO A 101 -3.68 -19.93 -7.54
CA PRO A 101 -5.12 -19.99 -7.54
C PRO A 101 -5.71 -18.82 -6.68
N ASN A 102 -6.65 -18.07 -7.21
CA ASN A 102 -7.45 -17.07 -6.44
C ASN A 102 -6.62 -16.06 -5.63
N SER A 103 -5.52 -15.58 -6.19
CA SER A 103 -4.63 -14.60 -5.57
C SER A 103 -4.47 -13.38 -6.46
N PHE A 104 -4.00 -12.29 -5.86
CA PHE A 104 -3.64 -11.08 -6.57
C PHE A 104 -2.24 -10.62 -6.17
N VAL A 105 -1.61 -9.92 -7.09
CA VAL A 105 -0.29 -9.33 -6.89
C VAL A 105 -0.38 -7.84 -7.14
N LEU A 106 0.12 -7.06 -6.17
CA LEU A 106 0.42 -5.65 -6.33
C LEU A 106 1.94 -5.50 -6.24
N ALA A 107 2.53 -4.83 -7.21
CA ALA A 107 3.95 -4.53 -7.19
C ALA A 107 4.18 -3.02 -7.29
N TYR A 108 4.98 -2.50 -6.38
CA TYR A 108 5.37 -1.11 -6.29
C TYR A 108 6.90 -0.99 -6.44
N ASP A 109 7.37 0.17 -6.88
CA ASP A 109 8.79 0.50 -6.71
C ASP A 109 9.09 0.51 -5.20
N ALA A 110 10.17 -0.14 -4.77
CA ALA A 110 10.57 -0.10 -3.37
C ALA A 110 11.10 1.29 -3.02
N VAL A 111 10.68 1.82 -1.88
CA VAL A 111 11.25 3.06 -1.34
C VAL A 111 12.66 2.74 -0.84
N ASP A 112 13.63 3.52 -1.27
CA ASP A 112 14.97 3.48 -0.70
C ASP A 112 15.01 4.37 0.54
N GLY A 113 14.93 3.74 1.71
CA GLY A 113 14.81 4.43 2.99
C GLY A 113 14.38 3.51 4.11
N LYS A 114 14.02 4.10 5.24
CA LYS A 114 13.54 3.41 6.44
C LYS A 114 12.13 3.90 6.81
N SER A 115 11.29 3.02 7.33
CA SER A 115 10.06 3.44 7.98
C SER A 115 10.35 4.09 9.32
N LEU A 116 9.48 4.99 9.76
CA LEU A 116 9.71 5.75 11.00
C LEU A 116 9.80 4.88 12.25
N ASP A 117 9.17 3.71 12.26
CA ASP A 117 9.30 2.73 13.36
C ASP A 117 10.67 2.05 13.42
N GLN A 118 11.51 2.23 12.39
CA GLN A 118 12.88 1.71 12.29
C GLN A 118 13.95 2.78 12.52
N LEU A 119 13.53 4.04 12.75
CA LEU A 119 14.43 5.13 13.09
C LEU A 119 14.62 5.22 14.59
N ASP A 120 15.81 5.61 15.02
CA ASP A 120 15.99 6.02 16.40
C ASP A 120 15.22 7.34 16.66
N PRO A 121 14.62 7.54 17.84
CA PRO A 121 13.89 8.76 18.14
C PRO A 121 14.69 10.05 17.89
N GLU A 122 16.00 10.01 18.05
CA GLU A 122 16.92 11.14 17.82
C GLU A 122 17.11 11.47 16.33
N GLU A 123 16.82 10.51 15.43
CA GLU A 123 16.85 10.72 13.97
C GLU A 123 15.60 11.47 13.47
N VAL A 124 14.52 11.54 14.29
CA VAL A 124 13.26 12.20 13.92
C VAL A 124 13.31 13.68 14.34
N THR A 125 13.72 14.53 13.40
CA THR A 125 13.83 15.97 13.62
C THR A 125 12.49 16.70 13.43
N ASP A 126 12.43 17.96 13.87
CA ASP A 126 11.26 18.81 13.67
C ASP A 126 10.93 19.01 12.18
N GLU A 127 11.95 19.07 11.33
CA GLU A 127 11.77 19.19 9.87
C GLU A 127 11.07 17.94 9.29
N ILE A 128 11.43 16.74 9.77
CA ILE A 128 10.77 15.51 9.38
C ILE A 128 9.32 15.50 9.85
N LEU A 129 9.05 15.92 11.08
CA LEU A 129 7.69 16.03 11.62
C LEU A 129 6.84 17.02 10.80
N LEU A 130 7.40 18.18 10.45
CA LEU A 130 6.73 19.16 9.59
C LEU A 130 6.43 18.60 8.20
N ALA A 131 7.38 17.86 7.60
CA ALA A 131 7.18 17.22 6.30
C ALA A 131 6.08 16.15 6.36
N ILE A 132 5.99 15.39 7.45
CA ILE A 132 4.90 14.43 7.68
C ILE A 132 3.55 15.13 7.77
N TRP A 133 3.45 16.19 8.58
CA TRP A 133 2.22 16.97 8.70
C TRP A 133 1.81 17.64 7.39
N GLN A 134 2.77 18.07 6.58
CA GLN A 134 2.51 18.61 5.25
C GLN A 134 1.91 17.51 4.34
N ALA A 135 2.51 16.32 4.30
CA ALA A 135 1.99 15.20 3.52
C ALA A 135 0.57 14.78 3.95
N ILE A 136 0.29 14.76 5.27
CA ILE A 136 -1.05 14.50 5.81
C ILE A 136 -2.03 15.60 5.41
N SER A 137 -1.60 16.86 5.46
CA SER A 137 -2.43 18.01 5.06
C SER A 137 -2.76 17.96 3.57
N ASP A 138 -1.82 17.53 2.74
CA ASP A 138 -2.01 17.36 1.30
C ASP A 138 -3.03 16.25 1.00
N LEU A 139 -2.94 15.09 1.68
CA LEU A 139 -3.96 14.05 1.60
C LEU A 139 -5.35 14.58 1.94
N ARG A 140 -5.47 15.31 3.04
CA ARG A 140 -6.75 15.88 3.49
C ARG A 140 -7.32 16.93 2.54
N ARG A 141 -6.47 17.77 1.93
CA ARG A 141 -6.92 18.76 0.93
C ARG A 141 -7.52 18.11 -0.32
N HIS A 142 -7.18 16.87 -0.58
CA HIS A 142 -7.68 16.08 -1.70
C HIS A 142 -8.70 15.03 -1.27
N ASP A 143 -9.30 15.20 -0.09
CA ASP A 143 -10.33 14.33 0.46
C ASP A 143 -9.90 12.85 0.56
N ILE A 144 -8.60 12.59 0.73
CA ILE A 144 -8.06 11.25 0.93
C ILE A 144 -7.82 11.04 2.43
N ALA A 145 -8.60 10.14 3.03
CA ALA A 145 -8.38 9.64 4.37
C ALA A 145 -7.57 8.35 4.32
N HIS A 146 -6.34 8.37 4.80
CA HIS A 146 -5.45 7.19 4.72
C HIS A 146 -5.88 6.03 5.65
N ARG A 147 -6.40 6.35 6.83
CA ARG A 147 -6.96 5.45 7.85
C ARG A 147 -6.02 4.41 8.48
N ASP A 148 -4.77 4.30 8.03
CA ASP A 148 -3.73 3.47 8.66
C ASP A 148 -2.37 4.20 8.67
N LEU A 149 -2.37 5.50 9.06
CA LEU A 149 -1.13 6.27 9.24
C LEU A 149 -0.45 5.89 10.55
N ARG A 150 0.28 4.79 10.50
CA ARG A 150 1.19 4.33 11.56
C ARG A 150 2.63 4.55 11.13
N LEU A 151 3.57 4.52 12.08
CA LEU A 151 4.98 4.79 11.81
C LEU A 151 5.57 3.85 10.73
N ALA A 152 5.10 2.59 10.68
CA ALA A 152 5.50 1.63 9.65
C ALA A 152 5.04 1.99 8.22
N ASN A 153 4.05 2.88 8.07
CA ASN A 153 3.51 3.32 6.77
C ASN A 153 3.99 4.71 6.35
N VAL A 154 4.90 5.29 7.13
CA VAL A 154 5.59 6.55 6.80
C VAL A 154 7.08 6.28 6.69
N PHE A 155 7.66 6.55 5.53
CA PHE A 155 9.09 6.32 5.26
C PHE A 155 9.84 7.64 5.15
N LEU A 156 11.06 7.64 5.66
CA LEU A 156 12.06 8.63 5.33
C LEU A 156 12.95 8.05 4.25
N GLY A 157 12.88 8.61 3.05
CA GLY A 157 13.71 8.22 1.91
C GLY A 157 15.18 8.59 2.12
N ALA A 158 16.07 7.94 1.40
CA ALA A 158 17.50 8.27 1.39
C ALA A 158 17.79 9.71 0.92
N ASP A 159 16.83 10.31 0.23
CA ASP A 159 16.82 11.72 -0.21
C ASP A 159 16.31 12.69 0.88
N GLY A 160 16.01 12.20 2.07
CA GLY A 160 15.42 12.97 3.18
C GLY A 160 13.92 13.29 3.01
N ALA A 161 13.29 12.79 1.97
CA ALA A 161 11.88 13.06 1.73
C ALA A 161 10.96 12.07 2.44
N VAL A 162 9.80 12.56 2.88
CA VAL A 162 8.75 11.75 3.49
C VAL A 162 7.89 11.08 2.41
N TRP A 163 7.67 9.79 2.56
CA TRP A 163 6.82 8.96 1.71
C TRP A 163 5.69 8.34 2.53
N ILE A 164 4.49 8.32 1.97
CA ILE A 164 3.33 7.61 2.54
C ILE A 164 3.10 6.35 1.72
N ILE A 165 2.96 5.21 2.41
CA ILE A 165 2.75 3.91 1.77
C ILE A 165 1.48 3.23 2.30
N ASP A 166 1.03 2.19 1.60
CA ASP A 166 -0.06 1.30 2.04
C ASP A 166 -1.44 1.96 2.11
N PHE A 167 -2.02 2.22 0.95
CA PHE A 167 -3.36 2.80 0.80
C PHE A 167 -4.51 1.78 0.91
N GLY A 168 -4.23 0.56 1.39
CA GLY A 168 -5.22 -0.52 1.46
C GLY A 168 -6.44 -0.23 2.36
N PHE A 169 -6.30 0.71 3.30
CA PHE A 169 -7.38 1.14 4.19
C PHE A 169 -7.92 2.53 3.87
N SER A 170 -7.35 3.17 2.87
CA SER A 170 -7.69 4.54 2.52
C SER A 170 -9.10 4.64 1.92
N GLU A 171 -9.68 5.81 2.01
CA GLU A 171 -10.95 6.12 1.36
C GLU A 171 -10.98 7.57 0.89
N LEU A 172 -11.83 7.85 -0.09
CA LEU A 172 -12.21 9.21 -0.42
C LEU A 172 -13.25 9.67 0.61
N ALA A 173 -12.95 10.76 1.32
CA ALA A 173 -13.93 11.39 2.19
C ALA A 173 -15.05 11.96 1.30
N ALA A 174 -16.30 11.62 1.60
CA ALA A 174 -17.41 12.29 0.98
C ALA A 174 -17.39 13.76 1.42
N SER A 175 -17.32 14.67 0.46
CA SER A 175 -17.59 16.09 0.73
C SER A 175 -19.09 16.20 1.03
N ASP A 176 -19.41 16.59 2.25
CA ASP A 176 -20.78 16.97 2.64
C ASP A 176 -21.22 18.25 1.91
#